data_ed74b05b17763b0cab38f9117d3588a4
#
_entry.id   ed74b05b17763b0cab38f9117d3588a4
#
_cell.length_a   1.000
_cell.length_b   1.000
_cell.length_c   1.000
_cell.angle_alpha   90.00
_cell.angle_beta   90.00
_cell.angle_gamma   90.00
#
_symmetry.space_group_name_H-M   'P 1'
#
loop_
_entity.id
_entity.type
_entity.pdbx_description
1 polymer ?
#
loop_
_entity_poly.entity_id
_entity_poly.type
_entity_poly.pdbx_seq_one_letter_code
_entity_poly.pdbx_strand_id
1 'polypeptide(L)'
;MRGRRLEFQDSAALRFVMDDKRVLLRHFLAALAYRTQKALRGAPESFASFEAAPKVRTPHELVHHMDSLMGYARTFFIGGEYRQEMLADFKAEVLRLHTTIEDVARHLETSTPFLDITPERMLQGPFADAMTHAGQIAMLRRLAESPVPPENFIYADVKADNLGPEQPLPVRPGNRRAEWEED
;
A
#
# COMPACT_ATOMS: atom_id res chain seq x y z
N MET A 1 45.40 20.31 -24.91
CA MET A 1 44.25 19.46 -25.27
C MET A 1 44.08 18.33 -24.27
N ARG A 2 43.39 18.53 -23.18
CA ARG A 2 42.86 17.47 -22.26
C ARG A 2 41.77 18.10 -21.40
N GLY A 3 40.55 17.90 -21.79
CA GLY A 3 39.41 18.34 -21.02
C GLY A 3 38.11 18.06 -21.72
N ARG A 4 37.65 16.79 -21.66
CA ARG A 4 36.26 16.39 -21.95
C ARG A 4 36.08 14.88 -21.75
N ARG A 5 36.12 14.44 -20.51
CA ARG A 5 35.75 13.03 -20.20
C ARG A 5 35.13 12.80 -18.82
N LEU A 6 34.61 13.86 -18.16
CA LEU A 6 34.04 13.70 -16.82
C LEU A 6 32.52 13.92 -16.75
N GLU A 7 31.87 14.43 -17.81
CA GLU A 7 30.43 14.74 -17.73
C GLU A 7 29.48 13.59 -18.09
N PHE A 8 29.98 12.50 -18.69
CA PHE A 8 29.09 11.40 -19.12
C PHE A 8 28.91 10.26 -18.10
N GLN A 9 29.76 10.17 -17.07
CA GLN A 9 29.61 9.14 -16.03
C GLN A 9 28.62 9.52 -14.92
N ASP A 10 28.44 10.83 -14.65
CA ASP A 10 27.55 11.31 -13.60
C ASP A 10 26.07 11.14 -13.97
N SER A 11 25.71 11.29 -15.24
CA SER A 11 24.33 11.16 -15.71
C SER A 11 23.81 9.70 -15.67
N ALA A 12 24.66 8.71 -15.97
CA ALA A 12 24.27 7.29 -15.93
C ALA A 12 24.17 6.80 -14.48
N ALA A 13 25.07 7.22 -13.60
CA ALA A 13 25.04 6.90 -12.18
C ALA A 13 23.81 7.54 -11.48
N LEU A 14 23.45 8.79 -11.84
CA LEU A 14 22.24 9.44 -11.31
C LEU A 14 20.96 8.75 -11.78
N ARG A 15 20.91 8.29 -13.02
CA ARG A 15 19.76 7.50 -13.54
C ARG A 15 19.61 6.19 -12.80
N PHE A 16 20.71 5.47 -12.56
CA PHE A 16 20.67 4.20 -11.84
C PHE A 16 20.16 4.36 -10.40
N VAL A 17 20.62 5.36 -9.68
CA VAL A 17 20.16 5.66 -8.30
C VAL A 17 18.71 6.08 -8.25
N MET A 18 18.20 6.80 -9.27
CA MET A 18 16.79 7.19 -9.33
C MET A 18 15.88 5.99 -9.64
N ASP A 19 16.32 5.07 -10.47
CA ASP A 19 15.59 3.84 -10.78
C ASP A 19 15.45 2.94 -9.54
N ASP A 20 16.49 2.80 -8.73
CA ASP A 20 16.46 2.01 -7.48
C ASP A 20 15.40 2.50 -6.49
N LYS A 21 15.27 3.83 -6.29
CA LYS A 21 14.23 4.38 -5.40
C LYS A 21 12.83 4.10 -5.92
N ARG A 22 12.60 4.21 -7.23
CA ARG A 22 11.31 3.89 -7.84
C ARG A 22 10.99 2.40 -7.74
N VAL A 23 11.98 1.53 -7.91
CA VAL A 23 11.84 0.09 -7.71
C VAL A 23 11.43 -0.22 -6.27
N LEU A 24 12.08 0.39 -5.28
CA LEU A 24 11.72 0.24 -3.87
C LEU A 24 10.31 0.76 -3.56
N LEU A 25 9.93 1.92 -4.10
CA LEU A 25 8.57 2.46 -3.93
C LEU A 25 7.50 1.55 -4.55
N ARG A 26 7.76 0.98 -5.74
CA ARG A 26 6.85 -0.01 -6.36
C ARG A 26 6.73 -1.26 -5.51
N HIS A 27 7.84 -1.78 -4.98
CA HIS A 27 7.81 -2.93 -4.09
C HIS A 27 7.04 -2.62 -2.79
N PHE A 28 7.16 -1.40 -2.26
CA PHE A 28 6.37 -0.96 -1.11
C PHE A 28 4.86 -0.94 -1.40
N LEU A 29 4.45 -0.47 -2.59
CA LEU A 29 3.05 -0.51 -3.02
C LEU A 29 2.54 -1.96 -3.14
N ALA A 30 3.36 -2.87 -3.67
CA ALA A 30 2.99 -4.30 -3.71
C ALA A 30 2.85 -4.89 -2.30
N ALA A 31 3.73 -4.51 -1.37
CA ALA A 31 3.62 -4.91 0.04
C ALA A 31 2.35 -4.31 0.69
N LEU A 32 1.97 -3.08 0.35
CA LEU A 32 0.72 -2.47 0.79
C LEU A 32 -0.50 -3.25 0.26
N ALA A 33 -0.54 -3.55 -1.04
CA ALA A 33 -1.61 -4.34 -1.66
C ALA A 33 -1.73 -5.72 -1.00
N TYR A 34 -0.61 -6.43 -0.82
CA TYR A 34 -0.56 -7.72 -0.15
C TYR A 34 -1.12 -7.68 1.28
N ARG A 35 -0.64 -6.73 2.10
CA ARG A 35 -1.05 -6.61 3.51
C ARG A 35 -2.51 -6.20 3.66
N THR A 36 -2.99 -5.33 2.79
CA THR A 36 -4.40 -4.92 2.75
C THR A 36 -5.28 -6.12 2.45
N GLN A 37 -4.98 -6.87 1.39
CA GLN A 37 -5.75 -8.06 1.04
C GLN A 37 -5.66 -9.15 2.08
N LYS A 38 -4.50 -9.35 2.70
CA LYS A 38 -4.38 -10.27 3.82
C LYS A 38 -5.32 -9.89 4.97
N ALA A 39 -5.43 -8.62 5.29
CA ALA A 39 -6.32 -8.13 6.35
C ALA A 39 -7.80 -8.28 5.99
N LEU A 40 -8.16 -8.15 4.70
CA LEU A 40 -9.54 -8.23 4.22
C LEU A 40 -10.02 -9.64 3.87
N ARG A 41 -9.10 -10.54 3.55
CA ARG A 41 -9.42 -11.92 3.13
C ARG A 41 -10.26 -12.65 4.17
N GLY A 42 -11.40 -13.22 3.72
CA GLY A 42 -12.32 -13.93 4.59
C GLY A 42 -12.98 -13.07 5.66
N ALA A 43 -13.04 -11.74 5.49
CA ALA A 43 -13.81 -10.88 6.34
C ALA A 43 -15.32 -11.19 6.19
N PRO A 44 -16.10 -11.25 7.29
CA PRO A 44 -17.55 -11.36 7.19
C PRO A 44 -18.13 -10.09 6.57
N GLU A 45 -19.31 -10.18 5.96
CA GLU A 45 -19.96 -9.02 5.31
C GLU A 45 -20.19 -7.85 6.29
N SER A 46 -20.49 -8.15 7.55
CA SER A 46 -20.66 -7.15 8.61
C SER A 46 -19.40 -6.38 8.96
N PHE A 47 -18.22 -6.86 8.53
CA PHE A 47 -16.96 -6.23 8.88
C PHE A 47 -16.79 -4.82 8.28
N ALA A 48 -17.34 -4.58 7.10
CA ALA A 48 -17.25 -3.28 6.44
C ALA A 48 -17.75 -2.13 7.32
N SER A 49 -18.82 -2.37 8.08
CA SER A 49 -19.47 -1.38 8.97
C SER A 49 -19.12 -1.57 10.46
N PHE A 50 -18.12 -2.39 10.79
CA PHE A 50 -17.75 -2.62 12.17
C PHE A 50 -17.20 -1.36 12.83
N GLU A 51 -17.82 -0.96 13.94
CA GLU A 51 -17.43 0.18 14.78
C GLU A 51 -16.76 -0.33 16.06
N ALA A 52 -15.45 -0.13 16.21
CA ALA A 52 -14.72 -0.52 17.42
C ALA A 52 -15.02 0.42 18.61
N ALA A 53 -15.26 1.69 18.34
CA ALA A 53 -15.63 2.71 19.33
C ALA A 53 -16.17 3.97 18.63
N PRO A 54 -16.89 4.85 19.35
CA PRO A 54 -17.35 6.13 18.79
C PRO A 54 -16.18 6.94 18.20
N LYS A 55 -16.37 7.49 17.00
CA LYS A 55 -15.39 8.29 16.25
C LYS A 55 -14.14 7.52 15.75
N VAL A 56 -14.12 6.21 15.84
CA VAL A 56 -13.13 5.37 15.17
C VAL A 56 -13.66 5.03 13.79
N ARG A 57 -12.81 5.17 12.75
CA ARG A 57 -13.20 4.84 11.38
C ARG A 57 -13.54 3.35 11.27
N THR A 58 -14.62 3.06 10.55
CA THR A 58 -14.96 1.70 10.11
C THR A 58 -13.94 1.18 9.10
N PRO A 59 -13.85 -0.14 8.87
CA PRO A 59 -13.04 -0.70 7.80
C PRO A 59 -13.33 -0.10 6.42
N HIS A 60 -14.59 0.21 6.11
CA HIS A 60 -14.97 0.85 4.86
C HIS A 60 -14.38 2.26 4.75
N GLU A 61 -14.52 3.08 5.78
CA GLU A 61 -13.94 4.42 5.84
C GLU A 61 -12.41 4.40 5.79
N LEU A 62 -11.76 3.36 6.36
CA LEU A 62 -10.31 3.20 6.27
C LEU A 62 -9.87 2.88 4.84
N VAL A 63 -10.56 1.96 4.15
CA VAL A 63 -10.25 1.64 2.75
C VAL A 63 -10.45 2.86 1.85
N HIS A 64 -11.54 3.61 2.04
CA HIS A 64 -11.77 4.86 1.34
C HIS A 64 -10.65 5.90 1.60
N HIS A 65 -10.21 6.02 2.84
CA HIS A 65 -9.12 6.91 3.19
C HIS A 65 -7.79 6.48 2.57
N MET A 66 -7.51 5.17 2.51
CA MET A 66 -6.33 4.63 1.82
C MET A 66 -6.37 4.91 0.32
N ASP A 67 -7.54 4.80 -0.33
CA ASP A 67 -7.72 5.22 -1.72
C ASP A 67 -7.43 6.71 -1.90
N SER A 68 -7.93 7.55 -1.00
CA SER A 68 -7.66 9.00 -1.01
C SER A 68 -6.18 9.33 -0.86
N LEU A 69 -5.43 8.58 -0.03
CA LEU A 69 -3.97 8.72 0.12
C LEU A 69 -3.23 8.32 -1.16
N MET A 70 -3.63 7.24 -1.82
CA MET A 70 -3.04 6.81 -3.09
C MET A 70 -3.39 7.79 -4.21
N GLY A 71 -4.61 8.28 -4.25
CA GLY A 71 -5.02 9.32 -5.18
C GLY A 71 -4.27 10.63 -4.99
N TYR A 72 -4.02 11.03 -3.73
CA TYR A 72 -3.15 12.16 -3.41
C TYR A 72 -1.71 11.91 -3.89
N ALA A 73 -1.16 10.72 -3.66
CA ALA A 73 0.16 10.35 -4.19
C ALA A 73 0.23 10.46 -5.73
N ARG A 74 -0.85 10.08 -6.43
CA ARG A 74 -0.97 10.19 -7.88
C ARG A 74 -0.86 11.64 -8.36
N THR A 75 -1.40 12.61 -7.61
CA THR A 75 -1.33 14.03 -8.02
C THR A 75 0.09 14.56 -8.12
N PHE A 76 1.05 13.96 -7.43
CA PHE A 76 2.47 14.30 -7.57
C PHE A 76 3.14 13.79 -8.87
N PHE A 77 2.40 13.13 -9.73
CA PHE A 77 2.85 12.77 -11.08
C PHE A 77 2.11 13.54 -12.17
N ILE A 78 0.83 13.80 -11.97
CA ILE A 78 -0.05 14.34 -13.03
C ILE A 78 -0.65 15.70 -12.67
N GLY A 79 -0.43 16.18 -11.45
CA GLY A 79 -1.06 17.40 -10.94
C GLY A 79 -2.54 17.21 -10.60
N GLY A 80 -3.21 18.33 -10.33
CA GLY A 80 -4.63 18.36 -10.01
C GLY A 80 -4.95 17.97 -8.56
N GLU A 81 -6.21 17.59 -8.33
CA GLU A 81 -6.72 17.12 -7.05
C GLU A 81 -7.32 15.72 -7.21
N TYR A 82 -7.30 14.95 -6.15
CA TYR A 82 -8.02 13.69 -6.06
C TYR A 82 -9.06 13.79 -4.95
N ARG A 83 -10.32 13.82 -5.32
CA ARG A 83 -11.47 13.85 -4.41
C ARG A 83 -12.52 12.91 -4.95
N GLN A 84 -12.77 11.83 -4.26
CA GLN A 84 -13.77 10.84 -4.63
C GLN A 84 -14.75 10.65 -3.47
N GLU A 85 -16.02 10.53 -3.80
CA GLU A 85 -17.01 10.10 -2.82
C GLU A 85 -16.80 8.61 -2.51
N MET A 86 -17.05 8.25 -1.25
CA MET A 86 -17.02 6.85 -0.83
C MET A 86 -18.08 6.05 -1.58
N LEU A 87 -17.71 4.93 -2.17
CA LEU A 87 -18.65 4.03 -2.83
C LEU A 87 -19.51 3.33 -1.79
N ALA A 88 -20.78 3.06 -2.13
CA ALA A 88 -21.69 2.36 -1.22
C ALA A 88 -21.30 0.88 -1.01
N ASP A 89 -20.72 0.25 -2.02
CA ASP A 89 -20.27 -1.13 -1.97
C ASP A 89 -18.81 -1.23 -1.52
N PHE A 90 -18.57 -1.97 -0.43
CA PHE A 90 -17.25 -2.13 0.15
C PHE A 90 -16.26 -2.85 -0.79
N LYS A 91 -16.73 -3.85 -1.54
CA LYS A 91 -15.85 -4.58 -2.48
C LYS A 91 -15.44 -3.69 -3.64
N ALA A 92 -16.36 -2.84 -4.11
CA ALA A 92 -16.06 -1.85 -5.13
C ALA A 92 -15.03 -0.80 -4.62
N GLU A 93 -15.14 -0.38 -3.34
CA GLU A 93 -14.18 0.51 -2.71
C GLU A 93 -12.79 -0.13 -2.61
N VAL A 94 -12.71 -1.40 -2.21
CA VAL A 94 -11.46 -2.17 -2.19
C VAL A 94 -10.85 -2.28 -3.59
N LEU A 95 -11.67 -2.57 -4.60
CA LEU A 95 -11.19 -2.64 -5.99
C LEU A 95 -10.66 -1.28 -6.47
N ARG A 96 -11.35 -0.19 -6.14
CA ARG A 96 -10.89 1.17 -6.47
C ARG A 96 -9.54 1.48 -5.85
N LEU A 97 -9.34 1.17 -4.57
CA LEU A 97 -8.04 1.31 -3.92
C LEU A 97 -6.92 0.58 -4.69
N HIS A 98 -7.14 -0.67 -5.08
CA HIS A 98 -6.16 -1.42 -5.86
C HIS A 98 -5.88 -0.79 -7.23
N THR A 99 -6.92 -0.31 -7.92
CA THR A 99 -6.78 0.40 -9.19
C THR A 99 -5.95 1.68 -9.04
N THR A 100 -6.16 2.42 -7.94
CA THR A 100 -5.38 3.64 -7.66
C THR A 100 -3.92 3.31 -7.31
N ILE A 101 -3.67 2.22 -6.57
CA ILE A 101 -2.31 1.71 -6.31
C ILE A 101 -1.61 1.35 -7.63
N GLU A 102 -2.28 0.64 -8.54
CA GLU A 102 -1.75 0.28 -9.86
C GLU A 102 -1.41 1.51 -10.71
N ASP A 103 -2.25 2.54 -10.66
CA ASP A 103 -2.00 3.79 -11.39
C ASP A 103 -0.75 4.52 -10.87
N VAL A 104 -0.60 4.64 -9.56
CA VAL A 104 0.62 5.20 -8.93
C VAL A 104 1.86 4.38 -9.30
N ALA A 105 1.78 3.06 -9.23
CA ALA A 105 2.89 2.18 -9.57
C ALA A 105 3.29 2.29 -11.04
N ARG A 106 2.33 2.49 -11.95
CA ARG A 106 2.60 2.72 -13.38
C ARG A 106 3.40 4.01 -13.60
N HIS A 107 3.09 5.09 -12.89
CA HIS A 107 3.88 6.33 -12.96
C HIS A 107 5.32 6.14 -12.47
N LEU A 108 5.52 5.32 -11.43
CA LEU A 108 6.86 4.94 -10.98
C LEU A 108 7.61 4.12 -12.03
N GLU A 109 6.94 3.15 -12.65
CA GLU A 109 7.50 2.26 -13.69
C GLU A 109 7.90 3.02 -14.96
N THR A 110 7.02 3.89 -15.43
CA THR A 110 7.27 4.70 -16.64
C THR A 110 8.21 5.87 -16.41
N SER A 111 8.77 5.98 -15.21
CA SER A 111 9.66 7.09 -14.82
C SER A 111 9.03 8.47 -15.02
N THR A 112 7.70 8.58 -14.87
CA THR A 112 7.00 9.87 -14.88
C THR A 112 7.65 10.81 -13.86
N PRO A 113 8.02 12.04 -14.21
CA PRO A 113 8.66 12.97 -13.28
C PRO A 113 7.80 13.23 -12.04
N PHE A 114 8.43 13.35 -10.89
CA PHE A 114 7.75 13.85 -9.69
C PHE A 114 7.54 15.36 -9.77
N LEU A 115 6.36 15.81 -9.37
CA LEU A 115 5.99 17.22 -9.24
C LEU A 115 6.12 17.64 -7.77
N ASP A 116 7.05 18.54 -7.46
CA ASP A 116 7.23 19.16 -6.15
C ASP A 116 7.33 18.22 -4.93
N ILE A 117 7.75 16.98 -5.16
CA ILE A 117 7.95 15.98 -4.10
C ILE A 117 9.20 15.15 -4.35
N THR A 118 9.79 14.63 -3.28
CA THR A 118 10.87 13.62 -3.38
C THR A 118 10.35 12.21 -3.14
N PRO A 119 11.06 11.16 -3.63
CA PRO A 119 10.73 9.77 -3.32
C PRO A 119 10.59 9.48 -1.82
N GLU A 120 11.45 10.11 -1.00
CA GLU A 120 11.44 9.95 0.46
C GLU A 120 10.16 10.55 1.07
N ARG A 121 9.73 11.72 0.61
CA ARG A 121 8.48 12.34 1.07
C ARG A 121 7.25 11.57 0.61
N MET A 122 7.29 10.96 -0.58
CA MET A 122 6.25 10.06 -1.06
C MET A 122 6.13 8.83 -0.14
N LEU A 123 7.27 8.25 0.24
CA LEU A 123 7.31 7.10 1.14
C LEU A 123 6.83 7.45 2.55
N GLN A 124 7.39 8.52 3.17
CA GLN A 124 7.08 8.86 4.57
C GLN A 124 5.66 9.41 4.75
N GLY A 125 5.07 10.01 3.71
CA GLY A 125 3.72 10.56 3.71
C GLY A 125 2.69 9.50 3.27
N PRO A 126 2.11 9.64 2.07
CA PRO A 126 0.93 8.86 1.68
C PRO A 126 1.15 7.34 1.72
N PHE A 127 2.36 6.84 1.41
CA PHE A 127 2.59 5.40 1.40
C PHE A 127 2.67 4.80 2.81
N ALA A 128 3.43 5.43 3.72
CA ALA A 128 3.54 4.96 5.10
C ALA A 128 2.20 5.11 5.85
N ASP A 129 1.44 6.18 5.57
CA ASP A 129 0.13 6.38 6.16
C ASP A 129 -0.85 5.28 5.72
N ALA A 130 -0.94 4.97 4.43
CA ALA A 130 -1.75 3.87 3.94
C ALA A 130 -1.32 2.51 4.54
N MET A 131 -0.02 2.25 4.72
CA MET A 131 0.48 1.04 5.37
C MET A 131 0.06 0.97 6.84
N THR A 132 0.02 2.10 7.55
CA THR A 132 -0.49 2.19 8.92
C THR A 132 -1.96 1.79 8.98
N HIS A 133 -2.77 2.23 8.02
CA HIS A 133 -4.19 1.88 7.94
C HIS A 133 -4.41 0.40 7.60
N ALA A 134 -3.57 -0.22 6.78
CA ALA A 134 -3.62 -1.68 6.57
C ALA A 134 -3.42 -2.45 7.90
N GLY A 135 -2.53 -1.96 8.77
CA GLY A 135 -2.36 -2.48 10.13
C GLY A 135 -3.59 -2.27 11.02
N GLN A 136 -4.24 -1.12 10.92
CA GLN A 136 -5.49 -0.83 11.64
C GLN A 136 -6.63 -1.76 11.20
N ILE A 137 -6.79 -2.03 9.91
CA ILE A 137 -7.77 -3.00 9.41
C ILE A 137 -7.51 -4.39 10.01
N ALA A 138 -6.26 -4.84 10.07
CA ALA A 138 -5.90 -6.11 10.70
C ALA A 138 -6.18 -6.12 12.22
N MET A 139 -6.08 -4.98 12.90
CA MET A 139 -6.47 -4.84 14.31
C MET A 139 -8.00 -4.90 14.46
N LEU A 140 -8.73 -4.16 13.62
CA LEU A 140 -10.21 -4.19 13.64
C LEU A 140 -10.75 -5.61 13.39
N ARG A 141 -10.08 -6.44 12.56
CA ARG A 141 -10.42 -7.86 12.39
C ARG A 141 -10.35 -8.65 13.71
N ARG A 142 -9.36 -8.33 14.57
CA ARG A 142 -9.27 -8.97 15.90
C ARG A 142 -10.39 -8.51 16.83
N LEU A 143 -10.68 -7.21 16.83
CA LEU A 143 -11.75 -6.63 17.64
C LEU A 143 -13.15 -7.10 17.19
N ALA A 144 -13.31 -7.39 15.90
CA ALA A 144 -14.54 -7.96 15.32
C ALA A 144 -14.59 -9.50 15.44
N GLU A 145 -13.79 -10.12 16.31
CA GLU A 145 -13.75 -11.57 16.55
C GLU A 145 -13.50 -12.44 15.31
N SER A 146 -12.91 -11.83 14.28
CA SER A 146 -12.58 -12.50 13.00
C SER A 146 -11.09 -12.31 12.66
N PRO A 147 -10.17 -12.74 13.52
CA PRO A 147 -8.75 -12.45 13.37
C PRO A 147 -8.15 -13.10 12.13
N VAL A 148 -7.24 -12.41 11.47
CA VAL A 148 -6.39 -13.01 10.43
C VAL A 148 -5.21 -13.74 11.08
N PRO A 149 -4.79 -14.89 10.54
CA PRO A 149 -3.61 -15.60 11.03
C PRO A 149 -2.36 -14.71 11.00
N PRO A 150 -1.46 -14.82 11.99
CA PRO A 150 -0.19 -14.11 11.96
C PRO A 150 0.67 -14.59 10.79
N GLU A 151 1.58 -13.75 10.34
CA GLU A 151 2.52 -14.06 9.26
C GLU A 151 3.85 -13.34 9.49
N ASN A 152 4.95 -14.02 9.20
CA ASN A 152 6.24 -13.36 9.08
C ASN A 152 6.43 -12.84 7.65
N PHE A 153 6.19 -11.56 7.46
CA PHE A 153 6.18 -10.91 6.14
C PHE A 153 7.52 -10.91 5.41
N ILE A 154 8.64 -11.25 6.06
CA ILE A 154 9.92 -11.40 5.38
C ILE A 154 9.90 -12.56 4.38
N TYR A 155 8.99 -13.53 4.58
CA TYR A 155 8.81 -14.70 3.71
C TYR A 155 7.60 -14.57 2.78
N ALA A 156 6.87 -13.45 2.84
CA ALA A 156 5.71 -13.24 1.98
C ALA A 156 6.12 -13.16 0.50
N ASP A 157 5.36 -13.81 -0.38
CA ASP A 157 5.57 -13.75 -1.84
C ASP A 157 4.99 -12.46 -2.41
N VAL A 158 5.66 -11.33 -2.12
CA VAL A 158 5.28 -10.00 -2.60
C VAL A 158 5.98 -9.73 -3.93
N LYS A 159 5.21 -9.54 -4.99
CA LYS A 159 5.71 -9.24 -6.33
C LYS A 159 5.33 -7.83 -6.74
N ALA A 160 6.29 -7.05 -7.23
CA ALA A 160 6.10 -5.65 -7.60
C ALA A 160 5.11 -5.44 -8.76
N ASP A 161 4.77 -6.47 -9.50
CA ASP A 161 3.77 -6.52 -10.58
C ASP A 161 2.39 -7.02 -10.15
N ASN A 162 2.24 -7.50 -8.89
CA ASN A 162 0.97 -7.90 -8.34
C ASN A 162 0.44 -6.86 -7.34
N LEU A 163 -0.34 -5.92 -7.83
CA LEU A 163 -0.92 -4.80 -7.09
C LEU A 163 -2.44 -4.92 -6.91
N GLY A 164 -3.04 -5.88 -7.61
CA GLY A 164 -4.48 -6.14 -7.59
C GLY A 164 -4.96 -6.85 -6.32
N PRO A 165 -6.28 -7.11 -6.24
CA PRO A 165 -6.89 -7.79 -5.09
C PRO A 165 -6.53 -9.28 -5.00
N GLU A 166 -6.08 -9.91 -6.10
CA GLU A 166 -5.72 -11.31 -6.13
C GLU A 166 -4.28 -11.52 -5.62
N GLN A 167 -4.15 -11.59 -4.30
CA GLN A 167 -2.85 -11.77 -3.63
C GLN A 167 -2.63 -13.24 -3.26
N PRO A 168 -1.37 -13.75 -3.29
CA PRO A 168 -1.08 -15.13 -2.90
C PRO A 168 -1.42 -15.40 -1.44
N LEU A 169 -1.57 -16.67 -1.11
CA LEU A 169 -1.73 -17.11 0.27
C LEU A 169 -0.39 -16.98 1.01
N PRO A 170 -0.42 -16.78 2.35
CA PRO A 170 0.79 -16.75 3.16
C PRO A 170 1.65 -18.00 2.95
N VAL A 171 2.93 -17.80 2.61
CA VAL A 171 3.91 -18.91 2.44
C VAL A 171 4.25 -19.56 3.78
N ARG A 172 4.34 -18.76 4.83
CA ARG A 172 4.58 -19.21 6.20
C ARG A 172 3.58 -18.55 7.13
N PRO A 173 2.34 -19.06 7.20
CA PRO A 173 1.43 -18.60 8.22
C PRO A 173 2.06 -18.89 9.58
N GLY A 174 2.10 -17.87 10.46
CA GLY A 174 2.55 -18.08 11.82
C GLY A 174 1.61 -19.06 12.52
N ASN A 175 2.16 -19.97 13.32
CA ASN A 175 1.34 -20.71 14.25
C ASN A 175 0.68 -19.71 15.19
N ARG A 176 -0.62 -19.89 15.49
CA ARG A 176 -1.19 -19.23 16.66
C ARG A 176 -0.30 -19.64 17.83
N ARG A 177 0.25 -18.67 18.53
CA ARG A 177 0.97 -19.00 19.76
C ARG A 177 -0.02 -19.68 20.69
N ALA A 178 0.25 -20.93 21.04
CA ALA A 178 -0.42 -21.62 22.15
C ALA A 178 -0.31 -20.85 23.48
N GLU A 179 0.59 -19.87 23.52
CA GLU A 179 0.90 -18.99 24.65
C GLU A 179 -0.20 -17.98 25.02
N TRP A 180 -1.29 -17.87 24.25
CA TRP A 180 -2.43 -16.98 24.56
C TRP A 180 -3.65 -17.73 25.12
N GLU A 181 -3.52 -19.05 25.31
CA GLU A 181 -4.59 -19.90 25.83
C GLU A 181 -4.37 -20.28 27.31
N GLU A 182 -3.35 -19.76 27.99
CA GLU A 182 -2.98 -20.07 29.38
C GLU A 182 -2.99 -18.86 30.30
N ASP A 183 -3.96 -17.94 30.19
CA ASP A 183 -4.25 -16.98 31.27
C ASP A 183 -5.75 -16.84 31.49
#